data_e7b0261c038662c29076590de6ce00bf
#
_entry.id   e7b0261c038662c29076590de6ce00bf
#
_cell.length_a   1.000
_cell.length_b   1.000
_cell.length_c   1.000
_cell.angle_alpha   90.00
_cell.angle_beta   90.00
_cell.angle_gamma   90.00
#
_symmetry.space_group_name_H-M   'P 1'
#
loop_
_entity.id
_entity.type
_entity.pdbx_description
1 polymer ?
#
loop_
_entity_poly.entity_id
_entity_poly.type
_entity_poly.pdbx_seq_one_letter_code
_entity_poly.pdbx_strand_id
1 'polypeptide(L)'
;MKTIPWEVDASKLSNAYIAGFLDGDGSIMATVEKRPDRRRFPYRIRLRVNFTQHERHRKLIEIIQKFLGGVGAVRREKSHQLVELVIQDRYSVEQVLKRLLPYIVLKERQAKIMLEILEMYRKATVNTRSSVTEKEYVNILMLVQKIRNLNSRTGGKVNLEVFNPVTTLRKKTKELSQRNKG
;
A
#
# COMPACT_ATOMS: atom_id res chain seq x y z
N MET A 1 27.35 21.20 21.97
CA MET A 1 26.23 20.54 22.68
C MET A 1 26.34 19.05 22.41
N LYS A 2 26.64 18.20 23.42
CA LYS A 2 26.62 16.74 23.27
C LYS A 2 25.15 16.32 23.11
N THR A 3 24.76 15.86 21.94
CA THR A 3 23.44 15.24 21.70
C THR A 3 23.38 13.97 22.56
N ILE A 4 22.51 13.95 23.55
CA ILE A 4 22.20 12.72 24.31
C ILE A 4 21.62 11.73 23.30
N PRO A 5 22.24 10.55 23.10
CA PRO A 5 21.68 9.58 22.14
C PRO A 5 20.32 9.14 22.69
N TRP A 6 19.28 9.23 21.83
CA TRP A 6 17.94 8.72 22.15
C TRP A 6 18.01 7.21 22.30
N GLU A 7 17.99 6.71 23.53
CA GLU A 7 17.81 5.30 23.80
C GLU A 7 16.33 4.94 23.70
N VAL A 8 16.03 3.98 22.83
CA VAL A 8 14.67 3.46 22.68
C VAL A 8 14.60 2.15 23.45
N ASP A 9 13.79 2.15 24.50
CA ASP A 9 13.50 0.94 25.27
C ASP A 9 12.48 0.07 24.50
N ALA A 10 12.98 -1.00 23.89
CA ALA A 10 12.17 -1.91 23.09
C ALA A 10 11.08 -2.63 23.91
N SER A 11 11.24 -2.75 25.24
CA SER A 11 10.26 -3.39 26.12
C SER A 11 8.95 -2.62 26.23
N LYS A 12 8.98 -1.31 25.92
CA LYS A 12 7.80 -0.42 25.92
C LYS A 12 6.95 -0.53 24.65
N LEU A 13 7.42 -1.25 23.64
CA LEU A 13 6.65 -1.41 22.42
C LEU A 13 5.48 -2.39 22.64
N SER A 14 4.34 -2.01 22.14
CA SER A 14 3.12 -2.83 22.11
C SER A 14 2.41 -2.67 20.77
N ASN A 15 1.48 -3.57 20.44
CA ASN A 15 0.66 -3.41 19.25
C ASN A 15 -0.14 -2.10 19.25
N ALA A 16 -0.60 -1.66 20.44
CA ALA A 16 -1.31 -0.39 20.60
C ALA A 16 -0.39 0.82 20.30
N TYR A 17 0.87 0.79 20.79
CA TYR A 17 1.84 1.84 20.47
C TYR A 17 2.13 1.91 18.96
N ILE A 18 2.38 0.75 18.33
CA ILE A 18 2.67 0.69 16.89
C ILE A 18 1.47 1.13 16.05
N ALA A 19 0.25 0.77 16.46
CA ALA A 19 -0.98 1.23 15.80
C ALA A 19 -1.17 2.74 15.92
N GLY A 20 -0.95 3.32 17.12
CA GLY A 20 -0.97 4.76 17.32
C GLY A 20 0.11 5.48 16.52
N PHE A 21 1.32 4.89 16.40
CA PHE A 21 2.38 5.41 15.53
C PHE A 21 1.97 5.36 14.04
N LEU A 22 1.33 4.27 13.60
CA LEU A 22 0.78 4.17 12.23
C LEU A 22 -0.31 5.23 11.99
N ASP A 23 -1.16 5.48 12.98
CA ASP A 23 -2.21 6.50 12.91
C ASP A 23 -1.64 7.93 12.83
N GLY A 24 -0.56 8.24 13.53
CA GLY A 24 0.10 9.54 13.49
C GLY A 24 1.02 9.70 12.27
N ASP A 25 2.17 9.04 12.33
CA ASP A 25 3.30 9.23 11.42
C ASP A 25 3.43 8.13 10.35
N GLY A 26 2.44 7.24 10.25
CA GLY A 26 2.43 6.21 9.23
C GLY A 26 1.46 6.46 8.10
N SER A 27 1.46 5.56 7.11
CA SER A 27 0.51 5.60 6.01
C SER A 27 0.12 4.20 5.53
N ILE A 28 -1.14 4.06 5.10
CA ILE A 28 -1.69 2.89 4.42
C ILE A 28 -2.06 3.34 3.01
N MET A 29 -1.34 2.86 2.00
CA MET A 29 -1.44 3.36 0.64
C MET A 29 -1.67 2.23 -0.36
N ALA A 30 -2.51 2.51 -1.37
CA ALA A 30 -2.66 1.71 -2.56
C ALA A 30 -2.43 2.58 -3.80
N THR A 31 -1.50 2.17 -4.66
CA THR A 31 -1.14 2.89 -5.88
C THR A 31 -1.25 2.00 -7.11
N VAL A 32 -1.49 2.60 -8.27
CA VAL A 32 -1.54 1.93 -9.57
C VAL A 32 -0.35 2.38 -10.39
N GLU A 33 0.48 1.44 -10.82
CA GLU A 33 1.66 1.68 -11.65
C GLU A 33 1.47 1.08 -13.04
N LYS A 34 1.87 1.82 -14.06
CA LYS A 34 1.88 1.33 -15.44
C LYS A 34 2.97 0.27 -15.62
N ARG A 35 2.59 -0.87 -16.19
CA ARG A 35 3.48 -1.99 -16.52
C ARG A 35 3.23 -2.43 -17.96
N PRO A 36 3.82 -1.72 -18.94
CA PRO A 36 3.58 -1.97 -20.37
C PRO A 36 4.05 -3.35 -20.84
N ASP A 37 4.97 -3.97 -20.07
CA ASP A 37 5.48 -5.33 -20.25
C ASP A 37 4.41 -6.41 -20.00
N ARG A 38 3.28 -6.08 -19.36
CA ARG A 38 2.22 -7.04 -19.05
C ARG A 38 1.10 -6.98 -20.09
N ARG A 39 0.83 -8.13 -20.73
CA ARG A 39 -0.19 -8.23 -21.79
C ARG A 39 -1.62 -8.15 -21.26
N ARG A 40 -1.94 -8.82 -20.14
CA ARG A 40 -3.33 -8.94 -19.65
C ARG A 40 -3.77 -7.73 -18.85
N PHE A 41 -2.95 -7.32 -17.87
CA PHE A 41 -3.20 -6.14 -17.03
C PHE A 41 -1.96 -5.25 -17.07
N PRO A 42 -1.95 -4.20 -17.92
CA PRO A 42 -0.78 -3.34 -18.10
C PRO A 42 -0.55 -2.41 -16.90
N TYR A 43 -1.13 -2.74 -15.76
CA TYR A 43 -1.02 -1.98 -14.53
C TYR A 43 -0.80 -2.93 -13.34
N ARG A 44 0.02 -2.48 -12.41
CA ARG A 44 0.29 -3.16 -11.14
C ARG A 44 -0.30 -2.35 -9.99
N ILE A 45 -1.08 -3.00 -9.15
CA ILE A 45 -1.53 -2.41 -7.89
C ILE A 45 -0.47 -2.71 -6.84
N ARG A 46 0.09 -1.64 -6.25
CA ARG A 46 1.00 -1.72 -5.11
C ARG A 46 0.25 -1.37 -3.84
N LEU A 47 0.36 -2.25 -2.87
CA LEU A 47 -0.17 -2.09 -1.52
C LEU A 47 1.02 -1.82 -0.61
N ARG A 48 0.90 -0.81 0.28
CA ARG A 48 2.03 -0.39 1.10
C ARG A 48 1.55 0.10 2.46
N VAL A 49 2.28 -0.30 3.49
CA VAL A 49 2.22 0.28 4.84
C VAL A 49 3.58 0.88 5.13
N ASN A 50 3.60 2.14 5.52
CA ASN A 50 4.83 2.83 5.90
C ASN A 50 4.73 3.34 7.35
N PHE A 51 5.87 3.33 8.03
CA PHE A 51 6.11 4.05 9.27
C PHE A 51 7.22 5.05 9.01
N THR A 52 6.99 6.32 9.25
CA THR A 52 7.90 7.40 8.87
C THR A 52 8.30 8.20 10.10
N GLN A 53 9.57 8.58 10.18
CA GLN A 53 10.05 9.44 11.26
C GLN A 53 11.27 10.25 10.78
N HIS A 54 11.65 11.29 11.53
CA HIS A 54 12.87 12.01 11.26
C HIS A 54 14.11 11.09 11.43
N GLU A 55 15.13 11.25 10.57
CA GLU A 55 16.33 10.39 10.52
C GLU A 55 17.05 10.26 11.87
N ARG A 56 17.03 11.30 12.73
CA ARG A 56 17.59 11.23 14.09
C ARG A 56 16.97 10.12 14.96
N HIS A 57 15.77 9.67 14.61
CA HIS A 57 15.05 8.59 15.30
C HIS A 57 15.07 7.25 14.53
N ARG A 58 16.04 7.06 13.63
CA ARG A 58 16.20 5.81 12.85
C ARG A 58 16.15 4.57 13.75
N LYS A 59 16.76 4.63 14.91
CA LYS A 59 16.78 3.52 15.87
C LYS A 59 15.37 3.04 16.24
N LEU A 60 14.42 3.96 16.42
CA LEU A 60 13.01 3.61 16.68
C LEU A 60 12.41 2.83 15.50
N ILE A 61 12.62 3.28 14.28
CA ILE A 61 12.10 2.62 13.07
C ILE A 61 12.69 1.21 12.92
N GLU A 62 13.97 1.02 13.19
CA GLU A 62 14.63 -0.29 13.18
C GLU A 62 14.09 -1.23 14.27
N ILE A 63 13.78 -0.70 15.46
CA ILE A 63 13.17 -1.48 16.54
C ILE A 63 11.71 -1.83 16.19
N ILE A 64 10.95 -0.92 15.60
CA ILE A 64 9.60 -1.22 15.07
C ILE A 64 9.66 -2.34 14.03
N GLN A 65 10.62 -2.30 13.10
CA GLN A 65 10.82 -3.37 12.13
C GLN A 65 11.03 -4.73 12.81
N LYS A 66 11.92 -4.79 13.79
CA LYS A 66 12.19 -6.01 14.57
C LYS A 66 10.95 -6.50 15.31
N PHE A 67 10.22 -5.59 15.96
CA PHE A 67 8.97 -5.92 16.67
C PHE A 67 7.89 -6.50 15.74
N LEU A 68 7.85 -6.04 14.50
CA LEU A 68 6.94 -6.56 13.46
C LEU A 68 7.45 -7.84 12.77
N GLY A 69 8.54 -8.45 13.27
CA GLY A 69 9.09 -9.70 12.73
C GLY A 69 10.12 -9.50 11.60
N GLY A 70 10.77 -8.33 11.54
CA GLY A 70 11.82 -8.03 10.57
C GLY A 70 11.30 -7.76 9.15
N VAL A 71 9.99 -7.57 8.98
CA VAL A 71 9.38 -7.38 7.66
C VAL A 71 9.62 -5.99 7.09
N GLY A 72 9.62 -5.88 5.76
CA GLY A 72 9.82 -4.61 5.06
C GLY A 72 11.28 -4.16 4.98
N ALA A 73 11.50 -2.93 4.53
CA ALA A 73 12.82 -2.34 4.37
C ALA A 73 12.88 -0.94 4.99
N VAL A 74 13.89 -0.71 5.81
CA VAL A 74 14.18 0.62 6.35
C VAL A 74 14.95 1.41 5.29
N ARG A 75 14.43 2.57 4.91
CA ARG A 75 15.01 3.44 3.88
C ARG A 75 15.20 4.85 4.41
N ARG A 76 16.19 5.56 3.87
CA ARG A 76 16.35 7.00 4.05
C ARG A 76 15.69 7.73 2.90
N GLU A 77 14.84 8.68 3.21
CA GLU A 77 14.33 9.65 2.26
C GLU A 77 15.22 10.91 2.31
N LYS A 78 15.97 11.14 1.21
CA LYS A 78 17.07 12.12 1.22
C LYS A 78 16.61 13.58 1.27
N SER A 79 15.46 13.88 0.67
CA SER A 79 15.00 15.26 0.49
C SER A 79 14.50 15.90 1.80
N HIS A 80 13.98 15.09 2.75
CA HIS A 80 13.35 15.60 3.96
C HIS A 80 13.98 15.11 5.26
N GLN A 81 15.15 14.49 5.21
CA GLN A 81 15.82 13.89 6.38
C GLN A 81 14.90 12.90 7.13
N LEU A 82 14.13 12.12 6.39
CA LEU A 82 13.22 11.12 6.93
C LEU A 82 13.80 9.72 6.81
N VAL A 83 13.40 8.86 7.75
CA VAL A 83 13.57 7.42 7.68
C VAL A 83 12.20 6.76 7.62
N GLU A 84 12.07 5.76 6.76
CA GLU A 84 10.82 5.02 6.56
C GLU A 84 11.06 3.52 6.69
N LEU A 85 10.19 2.83 7.43
CA LEU A 85 9.99 1.41 7.26
C LEU A 85 8.89 1.22 6.20
N VAL A 86 9.24 0.59 5.09
CA VAL A 86 8.32 0.34 3.96
C VAL A 86 8.00 -1.14 3.86
N ILE A 87 6.75 -1.51 4.09
CA ILE A 87 6.22 -2.87 3.97
C ILE A 87 5.33 -2.91 2.72
N GLN A 88 5.67 -3.75 1.72
CA GLN A 88 4.99 -3.76 0.42
C GLN A 88 4.73 -5.16 -0.16
N ASP A 89 5.24 -6.22 0.41
CA ASP A 89 4.82 -7.56 0.06
C ASP A 89 3.45 -7.85 0.69
N ARG A 90 2.59 -8.56 -0.07
CA ARG A 90 1.19 -8.74 0.31
C ARG A 90 1.02 -9.51 1.62
N TYR A 91 1.84 -10.52 1.82
CA TYR A 91 1.77 -11.35 3.02
C TYR A 91 2.12 -10.53 4.26
N SER A 92 3.25 -9.83 4.26
CA SER A 92 3.67 -8.99 5.38
C SER A 92 2.71 -7.84 5.67
N VAL A 93 2.17 -7.19 4.61
CA VAL A 93 1.13 -6.16 4.77
C VAL A 93 -0.10 -6.74 5.45
N GLU A 94 -0.57 -7.93 5.03
CA GLU A 94 -1.72 -8.61 5.63
C GLU A 94 -1.48 -8.92 7.11
N GLN A 95 -0.34 -9.55 7.44
CA GLN A 95 0.00 -9.93 8.82
C GLN A 95 0.10 -8.71 9.74
N VAL A 96 0.79 -7.67 9.30
CA VAL A 96 0.94 -6.43 10.08
C VAL A 96 -0.41 -5.76 10.30
N LEU A 97 -1.23 -5.62 9.27
CA LEU A 97 -2.54 -4.98 9.41
C LEU A 97 -3.50 -5.80 10.28
N LYS A 98 -3.54 -7.13 10.13
CA LYS A 98 -4.37 -8.00 11.01
C LYS A 98 -3.96 -7.86 12.47
N ARG A 99 -2.64 -7.81 12.74
CA ARG A 99 -2.11 -7.68 14.10
C ARG A 99 -2.44 -6.32 14.73
N LEU A 100 -2.39 -5.25 13.94
CA LEU A 100 -2.57 -3.89 14.43
C LEU A 100 -4.05 -3.41 14.40
N LEU A 101 -4.89 -4.00 13.56
CA LEU A 101 -6.28 -3.55 13.34
C LEU A 101 -7.10 -3.34 14.62
N PRO A 102 -7.00 -4.18 15.69
CA PRO A 102 -7.74 -3.95 16.92
C PRO A 102 -7.40 -2.66 17.66
N TYR A 103 -6.27 -2.03 17.32
CA TYR A 103 -5.72 -0.85 17.98
C TYR A 103 -5.67 0.39 17.09
N ILE A 104 -5.94 0.24 15.77
CA ILE A 104 -5.98 1.36 14.83
C ILE A 104 -7.28 2.12 15.01
N VAL A 105 -7.21 3.44 15.15
CA VAL A 105 -8.38 4.33 15.36
C VAL A 105 -8.60 5.21 14.12
N LEU A 106 -7.61 6.01 13.74
CA LEU A 106 -7.74 7.00 12.68
C LEU A 106 -7.77 6.38 11.28
N LYS A 107 -6.91 5.40 11.04
CA LYS A 107 -6.75 4.74 9.73
C LYS A 107 -7.44 3.37 9.63
N GLU A 108 -8.39 3.09 10.53
CA GLU A 108 -9.12 1.82 10.57
C GLU A 108 -9.81 1.50 9.23
N ARG A 109 -10.44 2.50 8.62
CA ARG A 109 -11.12 2.34 7.32
C ARG A 109 -10.14 1.95 6.21
N GLN A 110 -8.99 2.61 6.14
CA GLN A 110 -7.94 2.26 5.17
C GLN A 110 -7.41 0.85 5.38
N ALA A 111 -7.17 0.46 6.65
CA ALA A 111 -6.71 -0.89 7.01
C ALA A 111 -7.72 -1.97 6.59
N LYS A 112 -9.02 -1.78 6.88
CA LYS A 112 -10.09 -2.71 6.48
C LYS A 112 -10.18 -2.87 4.96
N ILE A 113 -10.17 -1.76 4.21
CA ILE A 113 -10.21 -1.81 2.74
C ILE A 113 -8.95 -2.49 2.18
N MET A 114 -7.77 -2.23 2.76
CA MET A 114 -6.53 -2.88 2.36
C MET A 114 -6.60 -4.39 2.57
N LEU A 115 -7.14 -4.86 3.69
CA LEU A 115 -7.34 -6.29 3.98
C LEU A 115 -8.34 -6.93 3.02
N GLU A 116 -9.41 -6.22 2.64
CA GLU A 116 -10.37 -6.68 1.63
C GLU A 116 -9.68 -6.91 0.26
N ILE A 117 -8.83 -5.98 -0.18
CA ILE A 117 -8.04 -6.14 -1.40
C ILE A 117 -7.12 -7.37 -1.31
N LEU A 118 -6.43 -7.54 -0.19
CA LEU A 118 -5.52 -8.67 0.03
C LEU A 118 -6.26 -10.00 0.02
N GLU A 119 -7.44 -10.06 0.62
CA GLU A 119 -8.31 -11.25 0.59
C GLU A 119 -8.74 -11.62 -0.83
N MET A 120 -9.09 -10.64 -1.68
CA MET A 120 -9.41 -10.90 -3.09
C MET A 120 -8.22 -11.52 -3.83
N TYR A 121 -7.00 -11.02 -3.60
CA TYR A 121 -5.79 -11.60 -4.17
C TYR A 121 -5.53 -13.01 -3.66
N ARG A 122 -5.71 -13.26 -2.37
CA ARG A 122 -5.52 -14.56 -1.74
C ARG A 122 -6.49 -15.60 -2.33
N LYS A 123 -7.77 -15.28 -2.44
CA LYS A 123 -8.79 -16.15 -3.06
C LYS A 123 -8.44 -16.51 -4.51
N ALA A 124 -7.97 -15.57 -5.30
CA ALA A 124 -7.54 -15.83 -6.67
C ALA A 124 -6.37 -16.83 -6.75
N THR A 125 -5.44 -16.77 -5.80
CA THR A 125 -4.29 -17.68 -5.74
C THR A 125 -4.71 -19.11 -5.29
N VAL A 126 -5.55 -19.20 -4.26
CA VAL A 126 -6.04 -20.51 -3.74
C VAL A 126 -6.84 -21.28 -4.79
N ASN A 127 -7.60 -20.57 -5.64
CA ASN A 127 -8.39 -21.20 -6.72
C ASN A 127 -7.54 -21.59 -7.95
N THR A 128 -6.24 -21.86 -7.77
CA THR A 128 -5.28 -22.25 -8.83
C THR A 128 -5.16 -21.28 -10.00
N ARG A 129 -5.70 -20.07 -9.84
CA ARG A 129 -5.56 -19.00 -10.84
C ARG A 129 -4.31 -18.18 -10.56
N SER A 130 -3.45 -18.03 -11.53
CA SER A 130 -2.24 -17.21 -11.44
C SER A 130 -2.52 -15.70 -11.33
N SER A 131 -3.77 -15.28 -11.53
CA SER A 131 -4.17 -13.86 -11.50
C SER A 131 -5.66 -13.70 -11.23
N VAL A 132 -6.04 -12.51 -10.74
CA VAL A 132 -7.45 -12.09 -10.60
C VAL A 132 -8.15 -12.01 -11.97
N THR A 133 -9.47 -12.21 -11.98
CA THR A 133 -10.31 -11.97 -13.16
C THR A 133 -10.44 -10.47 -13.45
N GLU A 134 -10.95 -10.09 -14.62
CA GLU A 134 -11.21 -8.68 -14.95
C GLU A 134 -12.20 -8.03 -13.98
N LYS A 135 -13.27 -8.75 -13.62
CA LYS A 135 -14.27 -8.27 -12.67
C LYS A 135 -13.65 -8.02 -11.29
N GLU A 136 -12.85 -8.97 -10.79
CA GLU A 136 -12.12 -8.82 -9.54
C GLU A 136 -11.13 -7.65 -9.59
N TYR A 137 -10.43 -7.47 -10.72
CA TYR A 137 -9.51 -6.37 -10.91
C TYR A 137 -10.20 -5.01 -10.88
N VAL A 138 -11.36 -4.87 -11.52
CA VAL A 138 -12.19 -3.64 -11.46
C VAL A 138 -12.63 -3.36 -10.03
N ASN A 139 -13.09 -4.37 -9.30
CA ASN A 139 -13.46 -4.21 -7.89
C ASN A 139 -12.27 -3.76 -7.03
N ILE A 140 -11.09 -4.33 -7.25
CA ILE A 140 -9.86 -3.91 -6.56
C ILE A 140 -9.53 -2.44 -6.88
N LEU A 141 -9.67 -2.00 -8.14
CA LEU A 141 -9.47 -0.59 -8.52
C LEU A 141 -10.42 0.35 -7.78
N MET A 142 -11.69 -0.04 -7.62
CA MET A 142 -12.64 0.75 -6.83
C MET A 142 -12.24 0.85 -5.36
N LEU A 143 -11.75 -0.23 -4.76
CA LEU A 143 -11.23 -0.23 -3.39
C LEU A 143 -9.95 0.63 -3.27
N VAL A 144 -9.05 0.54 -4.23
CA VAL A 144 -7.87 1.43 -4.32
C VAL A 144 -8.28 2.90 -4.36
N GLN A 145 -9.31 3.24 -5.15
CA GLN A 145 -9.83 4.61 -5.19
C GLN A 145 -10.39 5.05 -3.84
N LYS A 146 -11.08 4.17 -3.11
CA LYS A 146 -11.58 4.47 -1.74
C LYS A 146 -10.42 4.79 -0.79
N ILE A 147 -9.34 3.99 -0.78
CA ILE A 147 -8.14 4.27 0.04
C ILE A 147 -7.54 5.63 -0.33
N ARG A 148 -7.43 5.93 -1.63
CA ARG A 148 -6.87 7.21 -2.11
C ARG A 148 -7.70 8.41 -1.66
N ASN A 149 -9.02 8.30 -1.71
CA ASN A 149 -9.94 9.35 -1.26
C ASN A 149 -9.82 9.60 0.26
N LEU A 150 -9.57 8.54 1.05
CA LEU A 150 -9.32 8.67 2.49
C LEU A 150 -7.94 9.29 2.80
N ASN A 151 -7.00 9.24 1.87
CA ASN A 151 -5.64 9.80 1.98
C ASN A 151 -5.54 11.18 1.27
N SER A 152 -6.45 12.08 1.51
CA SER A 152 -6.68 13.33 0.75
C SER A 152 -5.46 14.26 0.57
N ARG A 153 -4.40 14.12 1.39
CA ARG A 153 -3.16 14.93 1.28
C ARG A 153 -2.20 14.48 0.18
N THR A 154 -2.20 13.20 -0.21
CA THR A 154 -1.20 12.62 -1.13
C THR A 154 -1.81 11.97 -2.38
N GLY A 155 -3.13 11.82 -2.40
CA GLY A 155 -3.84 11.26 -3.52
C GLY A 155 -4.06 12.30 -4.60
N GLY A 156 -3.10 12.55 -5.49
CA GLY A 156 -3.38 13.32 -6.71
C GLY A 156 -4.67 12.81 -7.36
N LYS A 157 -5.46 13.70 -7.95
CA LYS A 157 -6.74 13.43 -8.66
C LYS A 157 -6.51 12.58 -9.93
N VAL A 158 -5.87 11.41 -9.79
CA VAL A 158 -5.73 10.47 -10.91
C VAL A 158 -7.03 9.72 -11.01
N ASN A 159 -7.77 9.94 -12.09
CA ASN A 159 -8.96 9.15 -12.39
C ASN A 159 -8.54 7.71 -12.69
N LEU A 160 -8.86 6.79 -11.79
CA LEU A 160 -8.53 5.37 -11.94
C LEU A 160 -9.39 4.65 -13.01
N GLU A 161 -10.42 5.29 -13.54
CA GLU A 161 -11.17 4.76 -14.68
C GLU A 161 -10.29 4.56 -15.92
N VAL A 162 -9.24 5.37 -16.08
CA VAL A 162 -8.23 5.21 -17.14
C VAL A 162 -7.50 3.88 -17.04
N PHE A 163 -7.44 3.29 -15.86
CA PHE A 163 -6.77 1.99 -15.60
C PHE A 163 -7.73 0.80 -15.67
N ASN A 164 -9.00 1.04 -15.99
CA ASN A 164 -9.97 -0.04 -16.14
C ASN A 164 -9.70 -0.78 -17.47
N PRO A 165 -9.39 -2.10 -17.43
CA PRO A 165 -9.09 -2.88 -18.63
C PRO A 165 -10.25 -2.87 -19.62
N VAL A 166 -11.52 -2.84 -19.17
CA VAL A 166 -12.70 -2.79 -20.02
C VAL A 166 -12.76 -1.49 -20.80
N THR A 167 -12.43 -0.36 -20.18
CA THR A 167 -12.40 0.96 -20.85
C THR A 167 -11.25 1.04 -21.84
N THR A 168 -10.10 0.47 -21.50
CA THR A 168 -8.91 0.43 -22.36
C THR A 168 -9.13 -0.45 -23.59
N LEU A 169 -9.76 -1.61 -23.42
CA LEU A 169 -10.12 -2.51 -24.54
C LEU A 169 -11.16 -1.87 -25.48
N ARG A 170 -12.20 -1.24 -24.94
CA ARG A 170 -13.21 -0.52 -25.75
C ARG A 170 -12.61 0.62 -26.56
N LYS A 171 -11.63 1.37 -26.01
CA LYS A 171 -10.91 2.40 -26.77
C LYS A 171 -10.10 1.79 -27.91
N LYS A 172 -9.31 0.73 -27.66
CA LYS A 172 -8.53 0.03 -28.69
C LYS A 172 -9.42 -0.54 -29.81
N THR A 173 -10.56 -1.14 -29.46
CA THR A 173 -11.48 -1.68 -30.45
C THR A 173 -12.10 -0.58 -31.31
N LYS A 174 -12.43 0.58 -30.73
CA LYS A 174 -12.90 1.75 -31.49
C LYS A 174 -11.82 2.31 -32.42
N GLU A 175 -10.58 2.43 -31.97
CA GLU A 175 -9.45 2.92 -32.77
C GLU A 175 -9.14 1.98 -33.95
N LEU A 176 -9.17 0.65 -33.74
CA LEU A 176 -8.99 -0.35 -34.78
C LEU A 176 -10.15 -0.34 -35.80
N SER A 177 -11.38 -0.16 -35.33
CA SER A 177 -12.56 -0.08 -36.18
C SER A 177 -12.59 1.21 -37.03
N GLN A 178 -11.97 2.29 -36.56
CA GLN A 178 -11.81 3.53 -37.33
C GLN A 178 -10.68 3.45 -38.37
N ARG A 179 -9.59 2.73 -38.08
CA ARG A 179 -8.48 2.51 -39.03
C ARG A 179 -8.82 1.60 -40.18
N ASN A 180 -9.81 0.71 -40.03
CA ASN A 180 -10.26 -0.20 -41.09
C ASN A 180 -11.38 0.40 -41.97
N LYS A 181 -11.77 1.65 -41.74
CA LYS A 181 -12.79 2.36 -42.55
C LYS A 181 -12.21 3.50 -43.39
N GLY A 182 -10.95 3.68 -43.43
CA GLY A 182 -10.21 4.62 -44.28
C GLY A 182 -9.22 3.86 -45.18
#